data_ddb196fe747dac7c331b0784c3248f3e
#
_entry.id   ddb196fe747dac7c331b0784c3248f3e
#
_cell.length_a   1.000
_cell.length_b   1.000
_cell.length_c   1.000
_cell.angle_alpha   90.00
_cell.angle_beta   90.00
_cell.angle_gamma   90.00
#
_symmetry.space_group_name_H-M   'P 1'
#
loop_
_entity.id
_entity.type
_entity.pdbx_description
1 polymer ?
#
loop_
_entity_poly.entity_id
_entity_poly.type
_entity_poly.pdbx_seq_one_letter_code
_entity_poly.pdbx_strand_id
1 'polypeptide(L)'
;MYLYNSLSHKKELFIPRDPEHVKMYTCGPTVYHYAHIGNLRTYIMEDVLEKSLRYMGYGVKRVMNITDVGHLSSDADTGEDKMLKGAAREHKTVMEVAKFYTDAFFADCDKLNIKRPDVVEPATNCIAEYIHMVQTLLDKGYAYLAGGNVYFDTSKLEKYYVFNDHDEEDLAVGVREGVEEDTNKRNKNDFVLWFTKSKFEDQALKWESPWGVGYPGWHIECSCISMKHLGEYLDIHCGGIDNAFPHHTNEIAQSESYLGHPWCNYWFHVHHLNTDSGKMSKSKGEFLTVSLLQDKGYDPMAYRYFCLQSHYRRNLVFSWENLDNAAGAYEKLIARIAALKQDGEVDMAVYEKLKEKFLGALNGDLNTSLAITALYDVLKEKTNDATKLFALADFDKVVSLNLISAAEALRKKQEAEEAANADPEIDALVAARTDAKKAKNFAEADRIRDQLKAMGVEIIDTPQGAKWRKV
;
A
#
# COMPACT_ATOMS: atom_id res chain seq x y z
N MET A 1 20.25 -5.30 4.07
CA MET A 1 18.87 -5.83 3.97
C MET A 1 18.83 -6.98 3.00
N TYR A 2 18.14 -8.06 3.32
CA TYR A 2 17.81 -9.12 2.35
C TYR A 2 16.42 -8.87 1.81
N LEU A 3 16.24 -8.99 0.49
CA LEU A 3 14.94 -8.92 -0.18
C LEU A 3 14.73 -10.17 -1.04
N TYR A 4 13.50 -10.65 -1.08
CA TYR A 4 13.13 -11.67 -2.04
C TYR A 4 12.99 -11.04 -3.42
N ASN A 5 13.76 -11.57 -4.37
CA ASN A 5 13.70 -11.16 -5.76
C ASN A 5 12.85 -12.15 -6.53
N SER A 6 11.72 -11.68 -7.07
CA SER A 6 10.81 -12.55 -7.83
C SER A 6 11.42 -13.08 -9.12
N LEU A 7 12.43 -12.41 -9.67
CA LEU A 7 13.10 -12.86 -10.89
C LEU A 7 13.98 -14.09 -10.65
N SER A 8 14.71 -14.09 -9.53
CA SER A 8 15.60 -15.22 -9.16
C SER A 8 14.93 -16.25 -8.25
N HIS A 9 13.74 -15.96 -7.73
CA HIS A 9 13.03 -16.76 -6.70
C HIS A 9 13.83 -16.97 -5.41
N LYS A 10 14.73 -16.05 -5.06
CA LYS A 10 15.61 -16.14 -3.89
C LYS A 10 15.59 -14.88 -3.05
N LYS A 11 15.90 -15.06 -1.75
CA LYS A 11 16.28 -13.93 -0.91
C LYS A 11 17.72 -13.56 -1.19
N GLU A 12 17.94 -12.34 -1.60
CA GLU A 12 19.25 -11.82 -1.98
C GLU A 12 19.61 -10.63 -1.10
N LEU A 13 20.92 -10.45 -0.88
CA LEU A 13 21.40 -9.23 -0.24
C LEU A 13 21.15 -8.05 -1.18
N PHE A 14 20.40 -7.06 -0.71
CA PHE A 14 20.14 -5.86 -1.48
C PHE A 14 21.42 -5.03 -1.61
N ILE A 15 21.89 -4.88 -2.83
CA ILE A 15 23.08 -4.10 -3.19
C ILE A 15 22.67 -3.14 -4.31
N PRO A 16 22.32 -1.89 -3.99
CA PRO A 16 21.98 -0.89 -4.99
C PRO A 16 23.24 -0.46 -5.75
N ARG A 17 23.06 0.05 -6.98
CA ARG A 17 24.17 0.62 -7.76
C ARG A 17 24.76 1.86 -7.11
N ASP A 18 23.89 2.69 -6.53
CA ASP A 18 24.25 3.87 -5.78
C ASP A 18 23.43 3.92 -4.49
N PRO A 19 24.04 3.73 -3.30
CA PRO A 19 23.34 3.77 -2.04
C PRO A 19 22.69 5.12 -1.70
N GLU A 20 23.20 6.22 -2.26
CA GLU A 20 22.63 7.56 -2.04
C GLU A 20 21.46 7.85 -2.99
N HIS A 21 21.31 7.08 -4.07
CA HIS A 21 20.30 7.28 -5.10
C HIS A 21 19.67 5.95 -5.56
N VAL A 22 19.14 5.17 -4.63
CA VAL A 22 18.39 3.94 -4.95
C VAL A 22 17.22 4.27 -5.85
N LYS A 23 17.17 3.68 -7.03
CA LYS A 23 16.16 3.91 -8.06
C LYS A 23 15.03 2.92 -7.91
N MET A 24 13.88 3.42 -7.44
CA MET A 24 12.69 2.62 -7.18
C MET A 24 11.54 3.07 -8.08
N TYR A 25 10.97 2.14 -8.83
CA TYR A 25 9.78 2.36 -9.64
C TYR A 25 8.60 1.56 -9.08
N THR A 26 7.43 2.18 -9.02
CA THR A 26 6.20 1.54 -8.56
C THR A 26 5.10 1.74 -9.60
N CYS A 27 4.47 0.65 -10.06
CA CYS A 27 3.33 0.74 -10.96
C CYS A 27 2.18 1.49 -10.30
N GLY A 28 1.74 2.56 -10.95
CA GLY A 28 0.65 3.40 -10.46
C GLY A 28 -0.74 2.89 -10.84
N PRO A 29 -1.80 3.56 -10.37
CA PRO A 29 -3.18 3.16 -10.65
C PRO A 29 -3.62 3.56 -12.06
N THR A 30 -4.55 2.79 -12.63
CA THR A 30 -5.37 3.23 -13.76
C THR A 30 -6.55 4.02 -13.20
N VAL A 31 -6.61 5.33 -13.53
CA VAL A 31 -7.46 6.32 -12.86
C VAL A 31 -8.83 6.51 -13.50
N TYR A 32 -9.61 5.45 -13.59
CA TYR A 32 -11.00 5.45 -14.06
C TYR A 32 -12.02 5.12 -12.96
N HIS A 33 -11.56 4.77 -11.78
CA HIS A 33 -12.35 4.42 -10.60
C HIS A 33 -11.51 4.57 -9.33
N TYR A 34 -12.16 4.63 -8.16
CA TYR A 34 -11.46 4.57 -6.87
C TYR A 34 -10.57 3.32 -6.77
N ALA A 35 -9.44 3.46 -6.09
CA ALA A 35 -8.66 2.31 -5.69
C ALA A 35 -9.41 1.50 -4.62
N HIS A 36 -9.47 0.18 -4.78
CA HIS A 36 -9.98 -0.67 -3.71
C HIS A 36 -8.87 -0.99 -2.69
N ILE A 37 -9.24 -1.40 -1.49
CA ILE A 37 -8.28 -1.67 -0.41
C ILE A 37 -7.22 -2.71 -0.81
N GLY A 38 -7.53 -3.66 -1.68
CA GLY A 38 -6.55 -4.62 -2.21
C GLY A 38 -5.41 -3.97 -2.99
N ASN A 39 -5.70 -2.93 -3.82
CA ASN A 39 -4.65 -2.14 -4.47
C ASN A 39 -3.83 -1.38 -3.42
N LEU A 40 -4.50 -0.76 -2.44
CA LEU A 40 -3.84 0.03 -1.41
C LEU A 40 -2.92 -0.79 -0.51
N ARG A 41 -3.18 -2.10 -0.33
CA ARG A 41 -2.24 -3.02 0.32
C ARG A 41 -0.88 -3.05 -0.38
N THR A 42 -0.87 -3.10 -1.71
CA THR A 42 0.38 -3.07 -2.49
C THR A 42 1.14 -1.77 -2.21
N TYR A 43 0.48 -0.63 -2.31
CA TYR A 43 1.09 0.68 -2.04
C TYR A 43 1.55 0.86 -0.59
N ILE A 44 0.86 0.27 0.40
CA ILE A 44 1.32 0.24 1.80
C ILE A 44 2.65 -0.52 1.91
N MET A 45 2.80 -1.68 1.26
CA MET A 45 4.01 -2.49 1.35
C MET A 45 5.19 -1.84 0.59
N GLU A 46 4.92 -1.20 -0.54
CA GLU A 46 5.90 -0.39 -1.28
C GLU A 46 6.39 0.81 -0.47
N ASP A 47 5.47 1.48 0.24
CA ASP A 47 5.77 2.58 1.16
C ASP A 47 6.66 2.12 2.33
N VAL A 48 6.35 0.96 2.92
CA VAL A 48 7.17 0.38 3.98
C VAL A 48 8.55 -0.01 3.46
N LEU A 49 8.66 -0.52 2.23
CA LEU A 49 9.94 -0.82 1.61
C LEU A 49 10.79 0.47 1.46
N GLU A 50 10.21 1.53 0.87
CA GLU A 50 10.91 2.82 0.74
C GLU A 50 11.35 3.36 2.10
N LYS A 51 10.44 3.40 3.07
CA LYS A 51 10.73 3.90 4.42
C LYS A 51 11.78 3.06 5.13
N SER A 52 11.78 1.74 4.94
CA SER A 52 12.80 0.84 5.49
C SER A 52 14.18 1.12 4.90
N LEU A 53 14.27 1.29 3.58
CA LEU A 53 15.53 1.66 2.93
C LEU A 53 16.05 3.01 3.44
N ARG A 54 15.20 4.02 3.52
CA ARG A 54 15.58 5.34 4.07
C ARG A 54 16.00 5.26 5.55
N TYR A 55 15.29 4.46 6.34
CA TYR A 55 15.62 4.22 7.76
C TYR A 55 16.98 3.54 7.95
N MET A 56 17.39 2.71 6.99
CA MET A 56 18.72 2.07 6.94
C MET A 56 19.81 2.97 6.34
N GLY A 57 19.49 4.22 5.99
CA GLY A 57 20.44 5.21 5.51
C GLY A 57 20.59 5.30 3.99
N TYR A 58 19.77 4.57 3.22
CA TYR A 58 19.76 4.72 1.76
C TYR A 58 19.03 5.99 1.32
N GLY A 59 19.57 6.71 0.34
CA GLY A 59 18.81 7.69 -0.42
C GLY A 59 17.93 6.97 -1.44
N VAL A 60 16.61 7.28 -1.50
CA VAL A 60 15.69 6.64 -2.45
C VAL A 60 15.04 7.70 -3.33
N LYS A 61 15.03 7.46 -4.64
CA LYS A 61 14.20 8.19 -5.60
C LYS A 61 13.12 7.27 -6.10
N ARG A 62 11.87 7.51 -5.65
CA ARG A 62 10.70 6.73 -6.08
C ARG A 62 9.92 7.45 -7.17
N VAL A 63 9.66 6.76 -8.26
CA VAL A 63 8.85 7.20 -9.40
C VAL A 63 7.63 6.32 -9.54
N MET A 64 6.49 6.93 -9.87
CA MET A 64 5.22 6.24 -10.14
C MET A 64 4.56 6.85 -11.37
N ASN A 65 3.99 6.01 -12.24
CA ASN A 65 3.10 6.49 -13.29
C ASN A 65 1.67 6.71 -12.78
N ILE A 66 0.91 7.49 -13.53
CA ILE A 66 -0.54 7.49 -13.50
C ILE A 66 -1.02 7.07 -14.87
N THR A 67 -1.72 5.94 -14.97
CA THR A 67 -2.29 5.47 -16.23
C THR A 67 -3.58 6.21 -16.52
N ASP A 68 -3.46 7.32 -17.23
CA ASP A 68 -4.55 8.20 -17.69
C ASP A 68 -4.85 8.04 -19.19
N VAL A 69 -4.12 7.17 -19.87
CA VAL A 69 -4.44 6.67 -21.21
C VAL A 69 -5.52 5.61 -21.10
N GLY A 70 -6.47 5.59 -22.03
CA GLY A 70 -7.49 4.54 -22.08
C GLY A 70 -6.86 3.20 -22.50
N HIS A 71 -6.95 2.20 -21.61
CA HIS A 71 -6.56 0.83 -21.92
C HIS A 71 -7.77 -0.09 -21.94
N LEU A 72 -7.67 -1.14 -22.74
CA LEU A 72 -8.70 -2.14 -22.87
C LEU A 72 -8.93 -2.88 -21.54
N SER A 73 -10.12 -3.37 -21.30
CA SER A 73 -10.52 -3.95 -20.01
C SER A 73 -9.85 -5.28 -19.68
N SER A 74 -9.17 -5.88 -20.65
CA SER A 74 -8.43 -7.15 -20.47
C SER A 74 -6.93 -6.91 -20.63
N ASP A 75 -6.14 -7.60 -19.80
CA ASP A 75 -4.68 -7.61 -19.87
C ASP A 75 -4.15 -8.31 -21.16
N ALA A 76 -5.06 -8.89 -21.95
CA ALA A 76 -4.79 -9.56 -23.23
C ALA A 76 -5.17 -8.70 -24.45
N ASP A 77 -5.08 -7.38 -24.34
CA ASP A 77 -5.35 -6.40 -25.42
C ASP A 77 -6.77 -6.49 -26.01
N THR A 78 -7.77 -6.88 -25.20
CA THR A 78 -9.18 -6.97 -25.61
C THR A 78 -10.11 -6.29 -24.60
N GLY A 79 -11.32 -5.92 -25.03
CA GLY A 79 -12.35 -5.33 -24.16
C GLY A 79 -12.55 -3.82 -24.40
N GLU A 80 -13.48 -3.21 -23.65
CA GLU A 80 -13.83 -1.79 -23.75
C GLU A 80 -12.76 -0.90 -23.09
N ASP A 81 -12.64 0.36 -23.56
CA ASP A 81 -11.80 1.37 -22.93
C ASP A 81 -12.29 1.72 -21.52
N LYS A 82 -11.43 1.50 -20.54
CA LYS A 82 -11.72 1.75 -19.11
C LYS A 82 -11.99 3.23 -18.84
N MET A 83 -11.28 4.15 -19.50
CA MET A 83 -11.41 5.59 -19.29
C MET A 83 -12.70 6.12 -19.88
N LEU A 84 -13.10 5.67 -21.09
CA LEU A 84 -14.39 6.02 -21.69
C LEU A 84 -15.56 5.53 -20.84
N LYS A 85 -15.48 4.30 -20.31
CA LYS A 85 -16.49 3.76 -19.42
C LYS A 85 -16.62 4.59 -18.14
N GLY A 86 -15.51 5.05 -17.58
CA GLY A 86 -15.47 5.96 -16.45
C GLY A 86 -16.10 7.32 -16.81
N ALA A 87 -15.71 7.91 -17.93
CA ALA A 87 -16.22 9.20 -18.40
C ALA A 87 -17.74 9.20 -18.65
N ALA A 88 -18.25 8.15 -19.32
CA ALA A 88 -19.69 7.98 -19.56
C ALA A 88 -20.48 7.84 -18.26
N ARG A 89 -19.95 7.06 -17.28
CA ARG A 89 -20.58 6.89 -15.96
C ARG A 89 -20.66 8.19 -15.18
N GLU A 90 -19.62 9.00 -15.22
CA GLU A 90 -19.50 10.25 -14.45
C GLU A 90 -20.04 11.48 -15.19
N HIS A 91 -20.45 11.36 -16.46
CA HIS A 91 -20.83 12.49 -17.33
C HIS A 91 -19.73 13.56 -17.42
N LYS A 92 -18.46 13.15 -17.51
CA LYS A 92 -17.25 13.98 -17.56
C LYS A 92 -16.40 13.63 -18.77
N THR A 93 -15.45 14.50 -19.08
CA THR A 93 -14.38 14.16 -20.04
C THR A 93 -13.41 13.14 -19.44
N VAL A 94 -12.68 12.40 -20.28
CA VAL A 94 -11.66 11.43 -19.83
C VAL A 94 -10.61 12.10 -18.95
N MET A 95 -10.16 13.30 -19.28
CA MET A 95 -9.16 14.03 -18.50
C MET A 95 -9.68 14.51 -17.14
N GLU A 96 -10.95 14.93 -17.07
CA GLU A 96 -11.57 15.27 -15.79
C GLU A 96 -11.72 14.05 -14.88
N VAL A 97 -12.07 12.90 -15.47
CA VAL A 97 -12.14 11.61 -14.73
C VAL A 97 -10.76 11.21 -14.24
N ALA A 98 -9.74 11.27 -15.10
CA ALA A 98 -8.36 10.94 -14.73
C ALA A 98 -7.87 11.82 -13.57
N LYS A 99 -8.10 13.14 -13.67
CA LYS A 99 -7.73 14.07 -12.58
C LYS A 99 -8.48 13.75 -11.29
N PHE A 100 -9.78 13.55 -11.35
CA PHE A 100 -10.62 13.29 -10.17
C PHE A 100 -10.16 12.03 -9.43
N TYR A 101 -9.93 10.91 -10.14
CA TYR A 101 -9.51 9.66 -9.50
C TYR A 101 -8.04 9.65 -9.10
N THR A 102 -7.19 10.44 -9.76
CA THR A 102 -5.82 10.69 -9.30
C THR A 102 -5.82 11.41 -7.95
N ASP A 103 -6.60 12.49 -7.83
CA ASP A 103 -6.72 13.23 -6.58
C ASP A 103 -7.32 12.35 -5.46
N ALA A 104 -8.35 11.56 -5.77
CA ALA A 104 -8.96 10.61 -4.83
C ALA A 104 -7.96 9.52 -4.37
N PHE A 105 -7.15 8.98 -5.29
CA PHE A 105 -6.12 8.00 -4.97
C PHE A 105 -5.10 8.55 -3.97
N PHE A 106 -4.58 9.77 -4.23
CA PHE A 106 -3.62 10.36 -3.30
C PHE A 106 -4.24 10.78 -1.97
N ALA A 107 -5.51 11.21 -1.97
CA ALA A 107 -6.23 11.45 -0.72
C ALA A 107 -6.38 10.17 0.13
N ASP A 108 -6.61 9.02 -0.48
CA ASP A 108 -6.65 7.74 0.22
C ASP A 108 -5.24 7.29 0.67
N CYS A 109 -4.20 7.57 -0.13
CA CYS A 109 -2.81 7.37 0.27
C CYS A 109 -2.44 8.20 1.52
N ASP A 110 -2.84 9.48 1.57
CA ASP A 110 -2.60 10.36 2.70
C ASP A 110 -3.28 9.83 3.98
N LYS A 111 -4.53 9.37 3.89
CA LYS A 111 -5.24 8.74 5.01
C LYS A 111 -4.57 7.48 5.54
N LEU A 112 -3.82 6.79 4.68
CA LEU A 112 -3.08 5.57 5.02
C LEU A 112 -1.60 5.82 5.33
N ASN A 113 -1.15 7.09 5.43
CA ASN A 113 0.24 7.49 5.62
C ASN A 113 1.20 6.89 4.56
N ILE A 114 0.73 6.70 3.34
CA ILE A 114 1.56 6.31 2.21
C ILE A 114 2.25 7.56 1.66
N LYS A 115 3.57 7.58 1.72
CA LYS A 115 4.37 8.70 1.20
C LYS A 115 4.12 8.88 -0.29
N ARG A 116 3.86 10.10 -0.75
CA ARG A 116 3.79 10.41 -2.18
C ARG A 116 5.15 10.14 -2.84
N PRO A 117 5.20 9.48 -4.02
CA PRO A 117 6.45 9.31 -4.76
C PRO A 117 7.13 10.65 -5.08
N ASP A 118 8.47 10.62 -5.23
CA ASP A 118 9.23 11.84 -5.52
C ASP A 118 8.89 12.39 -6.92
N VAL A 119 8.48 11.49 -7.84
CA VAL A 119 7.93 11.84 -9.16
C VAL A 119 6.66 11.03 -9.41
N VAL A 120 5.61 11.71 -9.83
CA VAL A 120 4.35 11.13 -10.31
C VAL A 120 4.15 11.61 -11.75
N GLU A 121 4.18 10.69 -12.72
CA GLU A 121 4.13 11.03 -14.14
C GLU A 121 2.86 10.47 -14.80
N PRO A 122 1.96 11.31 -15.31
CA PRO A 122 0.86 10.87 -16.18
C PRO A 122 1.37 10.23 -17.47
N ALA A 123 0.79 9.11 -17.86
CA ALA A 123 1.20 8.38 -19.06
C ALA A 123 1.03 9.23 -20.35
N THR A 124 0.01 10.08 -20.39
CA THR A 124 -0.22 11.01 -21.51
C THR A 124 0.91 12.00 -21.76
N ASN A 125 1.80 12.23 -20.79
CA ASN A 125 2.95 13.14 -20.93
C ASN A 125 4.16 12.50 -21.64
N CYS A 126 4.11 11.19 -21.96
CA CYS A 126 5.29 10.44 -22.44
C CYS A 126 5.10 9.83 -23.84
N ILE A 127 4.19 10.37 -24.64
CA ILE A 127 3.84 9.84 -25.97
C ILE A 127 5.07 9.83 -26.92
N ALA A 128 5.90 10.85 -26.87
CA ALA A 128 7.11 10.93 -27.70
C ALA A 128 8.10 9.84 -27.33
N GLU A 129 8.28 9.55 -26.04
CA GLU A 129 9.15 8.49 -25.54
C GLU A 129 8.63 7.10 -25.97
N TYR A 130 7.32 6.88 -25.95
CA TYR A 130 6.71 5.63 -26.43
C TYR A 130 6.97 5.43 -27.92
N ILE A 131 6.72 6.44 -28.74
CA ILE A 131 6.96 6.40 -30.19
C ILE A 131 8.44 6.09 -30.47
N HIS A 132 9.34 6.74 -29.73
CA HIS A 132 10.78 6.50 -29.88
C HIS A 132 11.19 5.07 -29.53
N MET A 133 10.67 4.53 -28.40
CA MET A 133 10.96 3.15 -28.01
C MET A 133 10.41 2.14 -29.03
N VAL A 134 9.17 2.31 -29.48
CA VAL A 134 8.54 1.45 -30.48
C VAL A 134 9.32 1.47 -31.79
N GLN A 135 9.73 2.66 -32.27
CA GLN A 135 10.56 2.76 -33.49
C GLN A 135 11.89 2.04 -33.34
N THR A 136 12.55 2.23 -32.19
CA THR A 136 13.82 1.54 -31.90
C THR A 136 13.67 0.02 -31.88
N LEU A 137 12.58 -0.50 -31.30
CA LEU A 137 12.29 -1.93 -31.30
C LEU A 137 12.02 -2.48 -32.72
N LEU A 138 11.33 -1.70 -33.56
CA LEU A 138 11.16 -2.02 -34.99
C LEU A 138 12.50 -2.07 -35.72
N ASP A 139 13.34 -1.05 -35.56
CA ASP A 139 14.63 -0.93 -36.20
C ASP A 139 15.61 -2.06 -35.79
N LYS A 140 15.50 -2.51 -34.53
CA LYS A 140 16.27 -3.65 -34.00
C LYS A 140 15.67 -5.02 -34.37
N GLY A 141 14.48 -5.07 -34.98
CA GLY A 141 13.81 -6.30 -35.38
C GLY A 141 13.11 -7.08 -34.27
N TYR A 142 12.87 -6.45 -33.11
CA TYR A 142 12.08 -7.01 -32.02
C TYR A 142 10.57 -6.72 -32.15
N ALA A 143 10.18 -5.86 -33.07
CA ALA A 143 8.78 -5.53 -33.31
C ALA A 143 8.43 -5.63 -34.79
N TYR A 144 7.14 -5.73 -35.10
CA TYR A 144 6.62 -5.81 -36.47
C TYR A 144 5.26 -5.16 -36.60
N LEU A 145 4.91 -4.76 -37.83
CA LEU A 145 3.58 -4.26 -38.18
C LEU A 145 2.70 -5.40 -38.70
N ALA A 146 1.49 -5.51 -38.19
CA ALA A 146 0.47 -6.41 -38.70
C ALA A 146 -0.92 -5.85 -38.43
N GLY A 147 -1.86 -5.99 -39.35
CA GLY A 147 -3.25 -5.53 -39.19
C GLY A 147 -3.40 -4.02 -38.92
N GLY A 148 -2.34 -3.22 -39.07
CA GLY A 148 -2.28 -1.79 -38.75
C GLY A 148 -1.66 -1.49 -37.37
N ASN A 149 -1.47 -2.47 -36.51
CA ASN A 149 -0.85 -2.30 -35.17
C ASN A 149 0.63 -2.66 -35.19
N VAL A 150 1.36 -2.18 -34.16
CA VAL A 150 2.76 -2.59 -33.92
C VAL A 150 2.79 -3.57 -32.76
N TYR A 151 3.37 -4.75 -33.01
CA TYR A 151 3.49 -5.83 -32.03
C TYR A 151 4.93 -6.08 -31.65
N PHE A 152 5.18 -6.45 -30.40
CA PHE A 152 6.43 -7.05 -29.98
C PHE A 152 6.48 -8.53 -30.37
N ASP A 153 7.59 -8.98 -30.96
CA ASP A 153 7.82 -10.36 -31.40
C ASP A 153 8.52 -11.15 -30.27
N THR A 154 7.74 -11.88 -29.48
CA THR A 154 8.27 -12.66 -28.35
C THR A 154 9.17 -13.81 -28.76
N SER A 155 9.11 -14.26 -30.01
CA SER A 155 10.00 -15.31 -30.56
C SER A 155 11.45 -14.89 -30.69
N LYS A 156 11.75 -13.58 -30.56
CA LYS A 156 13.12 -13.05 -30.61
C LYS A 156 13.85 -13.15 -29.28
N LEU A 157 13.15 -13.52 -28.20
CA LEU A 157 13.71 -13.67 -26.86
C LEU A 157 14.19 -15.10 -26.61
N GLU A 158 15.31 -15.26 -25.92
CA GLU A 158 15.74 -16.59 -25.47
C GLU A 158 14.78 -17.18 -24.45
N LYS A 159 14.24 -16.33 -23.53
CA LYS A 159 13.27 -16.71 -22.50
C LYS A 159 12.25 -15.59 -22.33
N TYR A 160 10.98 -15.89 -22.57
CA TYR A 160 9.89 -14.93 -22.33
C TYR A 160 9.31 -15.04 -20.92
N TYR A 161 9.02 -16.24 -20.41
CA TYR A 161 8.46 -16.47 -19.08
C TYR A 161 9.53 -16.38 -17.98
N VAL A 162 9.90 -15.15 -17.61
CA VAL A 162 11.04 -14.90 -16.71
C VAL A 162 10.69 -15.08 -15.22
N PHE A 163 9.43 -14.90 -14.84
CA PHE A 163 8.98 -15.02 -13.44
C PHE A 163 8.39 -16.38 -13.07
N ASN A 164 8.19 -17.28 -14.04
CA ASN A 164 7.58 -18.58 -13.83
C ASN A 164 8.54 -19.68 -14.27
N ASP A 165 8.68 -20.72 -13.41
CA ASP A 165 9.39 -21.95 -13.76
C ASP A 165 8.49 -22.96 -14.49
N HIS A 166 7.23 -22.58 -14.80
CA HIS A 166 6.26 -23.43 -15.45
C HIS A 166 6.38 -23.39 -16.96
N ASP A 167 6.19 -24.54 -17.60
CA ASP A 167 6.15 -24.70 -19.05
C ASP A 167 4.93 -23.94 -19.66
N GLU A 168 5.02 -23.60 -20.94
CA GLU A 168 3.99 -22.86 -21.70
C GLU A 168 2.56 -23.42 -21.53
N GLU A 169 2.42 -24.73 -21.33
CA GLU A 169 1.13 -25.43 -21.18
C GLU A 169 0.42 -25.08 -19.87
N ASP A 170 1.13 -24.87 -18.76
CA ASP A 170 0.55 -24.52 -17.46
C ASP A 170 0.03 -23.07 -17.42
N LEU A 171 0.64 -22.16 -18.18
CA LEU A 171 0.20 -20.78 -18.31
C LEU A 171 -0.97 -20.60 -19.28
N ALA A 172 -1.14 -21.52 -20.22
CA ALA A 172 -2.32 -21.57 -21.11
C ALA A 172 -3.62 -21.81 -20.34
N VAL A 173 -3.56 -22.47 -19.19
CA VAL A 173 -4.72 -22.71 -18.29
C VAL A 173 -5.18 -21.41 -17.60
N GLY A 174 -4.30 -20.39 -17.47
CA GLY A 174 -4.62 -19.07 -16.92
C GLY A 174 -5.20 -18.08 -17.92
N VAL A 175 -5.27 -18.41 -19.20
CA VAL A 175 -5.92 -17.58 -20.23
C VAL A 175 -7.42 -17.59 -19.98
N ARG A 176 -7.97 -16.44 -19.58
CA ARG A 176 -9.41 -16.26 -19.30
C ARG A 176 -10.25 -16.76 -20.44
N GLU A 177 -11.21 -17.65 -20.16
CA GLU A 177 -12.26 -18.03 -21.10
C GLU A 177 -12.91 -16.77 -21.70
N GLY A 178 -12.94 -16.67 -23.04
CA GLY A 178 -13.59 -15.57 -23.76
C GLY A 178 -12.66 -14.52 -24.39
N VAL A 179 -11.34 -14.72 -24.39
CA VAL A 179 -10.42 -13.87 -25.17
C VAL A 179 -10.43 -14.33 -26.62
N GLU A 180 -10.93 -13.49 -27.53
CA GLU A 180 -10.83 -13.74 -28.96
C GLU A 180 -9.38 -13.68 -29.42
N GLU A 181 -8.95 -14.66 -30.20
CA GLU A 181 -7.59 -14.76 -30.72
C GLU A 181 -7.32 -13.65 -31.74
N ASP A 182 -6.28 -12.86 -31.52
CA ASP A 182 -5.82 -11.83 -32.47
C ASP A 182 -5.02 -12.49 -33.59
N THR A 183 -5.65 -12.72 -34.72
CA THR A 183 -5.06 -13.38 -35.91
C THR A 183 -3.92 -12.60 -36.57
N ASN A 184 -3.65 -11.34 -36.15
CA ASN A 184 -2.52 -10.56 -36.64
C ASN A 184 -1.22 -10.89 -35.90
N LYS A 185 -1.30 -11.52 -34.73
CA LYS A 185 -0.12 -11.93 -33.95
C LYS A 185 0.61 -13.08 -34.65
N ARG A 186 1.94 -13.00 -34.72
CA ARG A 186 2.78 -14.10 -35.23
C ARG A 186 2.90 -15.22 -34.21
N ASN A 187 2.98 -14.86 -32.94
CA ASN A 187 3.06 -15.79 -31.81
C ASN A 187 1.96 -15.45 -30.80
N LYS A 188 1.43 -16.44 -30.13
CA LYS A 188 0.33 -16.29 -29.13
C LYS A 188 0.66 -15.24 -28.07
N ASN A 189 1.90 -15.16 -27.64
CA ASN A 189 2.37 -14.30 -26.55
C ASN A 189 2.78 -12.89 -27.02
N ASP A 190 2.76 -12.61 -28.33
CA ASP A 190 3.05 -11.27 -28.83
C ASP A 190 2.04 -10.29 -28.26
N PHE A 191 2.49 -9.07 -27.98
CA PHE A 191 1.67 -8.03 -27.39
C PHE A 191 1.79 -6.73 -28.14
N VAL A 192 0.76 -5.89 -28.05
CA VAL A 192 0.69 -4.65 -28.81
C VAL A 192 1.53 -3.56 -28.14
N LEU A 193 2.40 -2.93 -28.90
CA LEU A 193 3.19 -1.75 -28.51
C LEU A 193 2.48 -0.44 -28.89
N TRP A 194 1.79 -0.44 -30.05
CA TRP A 194 1.03 0.71 -30.54
C TRP A 194 -0.21 0.26 -31.31
N PHE A 195 -1.37 0.75 -30.90
CA PHE A 195 -2.65 0.48 -31.53
C PHE A 195 -2.96 1.60 -32.54
N THR A 196 -3.18 1.27 -33.81
CA THR A 196 -3.80 2.15 -34.82
C THR A 196 -5.19 1.66 -35.21
N LYS A 197 -5.44 0.35 -35.04
CA LYS A 197 -6.74 -0.28 -35.24
C LYS A 197 -7.07 -1.13 -34.02
N SER A 198 -8.17 -0.83 -33.37
CA SER A 198 -8.75 -1.71 -32.37
C SER A 198 -10.16 -2.08 -32.81
N LYS A 199 -10.70 -3.18 -32.32
CA LYS A 199 -12.12 -3.55 -32.51
C LYS A 199 -13.08 -2.50 -31.95
N PHE A 200 -12.57 -1.61 -31.11
CA PHE A 200 -13.29 -0.52 -30.48
C PHE A 200 -12.78 0.80 -31.06
N GLU A 201 -13.53 1.35 -32.02
CA GLU A 201 -13.20 2.60 -32.69
C GLU A 201 -13.24 3.84 -31.77
N ASP A 202 -13.83 3.70 -30.58
CA ASP A 202 -14.17 4.79 -29.66
C ASP A 202 -13.09 5.13 -28.63
N GLN A 203 -11.80 4.77 -28.87
CA GLN A 203 -10.71 5.21 -27.99
C GLN A 203 -10.70 6.74 -27.87
N ALA A 204 -10.79 7.24 -26.63
CA ALA A 204 -10.95 8.67 -26.35
C ALA A 204 -9.71 9.51 -26.71
N LEU A 205 -8.51 8.95 -26.47
CA LEU A 205 -7.24 9.65 -26.65
C LEU A 205 -6.42 8.93 -27.72
N LYS A 206 -6.06 9.68 -28.77
CA LYS A 206 -5.23 9.20 -29.89
C LYS A 206 -4.21 10.24 -30.26
N TRP A 207 -3.06 9.80 -30.72
CA TRP A 207 -1.95 10.64 -31.13
C TRP A 207 -1.40 10.23 -32.50
N GLU A 208 -0.83 11.19 -33.22
CA GLU A 208 -0.10 10.94 -34.46
C GLU A 208 1.14 10.11 -34.17
N SER A 209 1.43 9.14 -35.02
CA SER A 209 2.65 8.34 -35.00
C SER A 209 3.11 7.99 -36.40
N PRO A 210 4.36 7.50 -36.60
CA PRO A 210 4.84 7.05 -37.92
C PRO A 210 4.00 5.91 -38.52
N TRP A 211 3.23 5.19 -37.71
CA TRP A 211 2.42 4.02 -38.12
C TRP A 211 0.93 4.39 -38.32
N GLY A 212 0.57 5.63 -37.99
CA GLY A 212 -0.78 6.16 -38.08
C GLY A 212 -1.28 6.73 -36.73
N VAL A 213 -2.46 7.31 -36.76
CA VAL A 213 -3.14 7.84 -35.55
C VAL A 213 -3.53 6.67 -34.64
N GLY A 214 -3.11 6.72 -33.38
CA GLY A 214 -3.32 5.62 -32.46
C GLY A 214 -2.95 5.92 -31.00
N TYR A 215 -2.71 4.90 -30.21
CA TYR A 215 -2.40 5.01 -28.79
C TYR A 215 -1.44 3.89 -28.35
N PRO A 216 -0.64 4.11 -27.27
CA PRO A 216 0.33 3.11 -26.79
C PRO A 216 -0.35 1.88 -26.20
N GLY A 217 0.34 0.74 -26.27
CA GLY A 217 0.04 -0.43 -25.46
C GLY A 217 0.30 -0.14 -23.98
N TRP A 218 -0.31 -0.92 -23.08
CA TRP A 218 -0.23 -0.66 -21.64
C TRP A 218 1.17 -0.83 -21.04
N HIS A 219 1.93 -1.80 -21.53
CA HIS A 219 3.20 -2.18 -20.89
C HIS A 219 4.34 -1.18 -21.18
N ILE A 220 4.24 -0.39 -22.26
CA ILE A 220 5.30 0.56 -22.64
C ILE A 220 5.36 1.78 -21.72
N GLU A 221 4.27 2.10 -21.02
CA GLU A 221 4.19 3.24 -20.10
C GLU A 221 5.26 3.14 -19.02
N CYS A 222 5.25 2.04 -18.25
CA CYS A 222 6.16 1.84 -17.12
C CYS A 222 7.62 1.78 -17.57
N SER A 223 7.92 1.13 -18.72
CA SER A 223 9.26 1.11 -19.28
C SER A 223 9.79 2.50 -19.60
N CYS A 224 9.02 3.30 -20.34
CA CYS A 224 9.48 4.63 -20.75
C CYS A 224 9.49 5.65 -19.61
N ILE A 225 8.48 5.65 -18.74
CA ILE A 225 8.40 6.57 -17.61
C ILE A 225 9.53 6.32 -16.62
N SER A 226 9.80 5.05 -16.31
CA SER A 226 10.93 4.72 -15.44
C SER A 226 12.27 5.16 -16.02
N MET A 227 12.51 4.89 -17.31
CA MET A 227 13.76 5.30 -17.97
C MET A 227 13.91 6.83 -18.06
N LYS A 228 12.82 7.56 -18.32
CA LYS A 228 12.80 9.03 -18.37
C LYS A 228 13.29 9.65 -17.06
N HIS A 229 12.88 9.11 -15.92
CA HIS A 229 13.13 9.71 -14.61
C HIS A 229 14.25 9.04 -13.81
N LEU A 230 14.54 7.76 -14.08
CA LEU A 230 15.51 6.95 -13.35
C LEU A 230 16.68 6.47 -14.21
N GLY A 231 16.58 6.61 -15.56
CA GLY A 231 17.60 6.17 -16.52
C GLY A 231 17.52 4.67 -16.81
N GLU A 232 18.55 4.16 -17.47
CA GLU A 232 18.58 2.82 -18.09
C GLU A 232 18.72 1.66 -17.12
N TYR A 233 18.94 1.93 -15.84
CA TYR A 233 19.10 0.91 -14.81
C TYR A 233 18.21 1.22 -13.61
N LEU A 234 17.39 0.27 -13.22
CA LEU A 234 16.60 0.30 -11.99
C LEU A 234 17.23 -0.57 -10.91
N ASP A 235 17.15 -0.14 -9.65
CA ASP A 235 17.48 -1.01 -8.53
C ASP A 235 16.28 -1.88 -8.16
N ILE A 236 15.08 -1.30 -8.02
CA ILE A 236 13.88 -2.02 -7.61
C ILE A 236 12.69 -1.62 -8.48
N HIS A 237 11.95 -2.62 -8.98
CA HIS A 237 10.64 -2.46 -9.60
C HIS A 237 9.57 -3.16 -8.76
N CYS A 238 8.49 -2.45 -8.42
CA CYS A 238 7.44 -2.92 -7.51
C CYS A 238 6.09 -3.02 -8.19
N GLY A 239 5.26 -3.96 -7.72
CA GLY A 239 3.86 -4.08 -8.09
C GLY A 239 3.13 -5.19 -7.35
N GLY A 240 1.88 -5.45 -7.71
CA GLY A 240 1.14 -6.63 -7.27
C GLY A 240 1.67 -7.91 -7.92
N ILE A 241 1.43 -9.05 -7.31
CA ILE A 241 1.86 -10.35 -7.87
C ILE A 241 1.21 -10.62 -9.24
N ASP A 242 0.05 -10.07 -9.50
CA ASP A 242 -0.63 -10.15 -10.80
C ASP A 242 0.06 -9.33 -11.89
N ASN A 243 0.91 -8.37 -11.54
CA ASN A 243 1.74 -7.67 -12.51
C ASN A 243 2.91 -8.51 -13.01
N ALA A 244 3.35 -9.54 -12.29
CA ALA A 244 4.46 -10.38 -12.71
C ALA A 244 4.24 -10.93 -14.13
N PHE A 245 3.00 -11.37 -14.42
CA PHE A 245 2.58 -11.80 -15.76
C PHE A 245 1.16 -11.29 -16.08
N PRO A 246 0.93 -10.69 -17.26
CA PRO A 246 1.92 -10.44 -18.33
C PRO A 246 2.69 -9.11 -18.20
N HIS A 247 2.30 -8.19 -17.29
CA HIS A 247 2.73 -6.79 -17.31
C HIS A 247 4.26 -6.63 -17.17
N HIS A 248 4.85 -7.05 -16.06
CA HIS A 248 6.30 -6.93 -15.82
C HIS A 248 7.11 -7.83 -16.76
N THR A 249 6.58 -9.00 -17.16
CA THR A 249 7.20 -9.85 -18.18
C THR A 249 7.34 -9.10 -19.50
N ASN A 250 6.29 -8.40 -19.93
CA ASN A 250 6.30 -7.59 -21.17
C ASN A 250 7.20 -6.34 -21.03
N GLU A 251 7.24 -5.73 -19.84
CA GLU A 251 8.16 -4.63 -19.58
C GLU A 251 9.64 -5.07 -19.69
N ILE A 252 10.01 -6.23 -19.14
CA ILE A 252 11.34 -6.81 -19.29
C ILE A 252 11.65 -7.05 -20.76
N ALA A 253 10.73 -7.71 -21.47
CA ALA A 253 10.88 -8.02 -22.88
C ALA A 253 11.21 -6.77 -23.71
N GLN A 254 10.41 -5.72 -23.59
CA GLN A 254 10.60 -4.49 -24.38
C GLN A 254 11.78 -3.65 -23.88
N SER A 255 11.97 -3.53 -22.56
CA SER A 255 13.03 -2.69 -21.99
C SER A 255 14.43 -3.25 -22.27
N GLU A 256 14.64 -4.54 -22.05
CA GLU A 256 15.95 -5.16 -22.26
C GLU A 256 16.28 -5.31 -23.75
N SER A 257 15.27 -5.54 -24.61
CA SER A 257 15.47 -5.50 -26.08
C SER A 257 15.80 -4.09 -26.57
N TYR A 258 15.17 -3.06 -26.00
CA TYR A 258 15.46 -1.66 -26.29
C TYR A 258 16.88 -1.28 -25.86
N LEU A 259 17.26 -1.61 -24.63
CA LEU A 259 18.55 -1.25 -24.03
C LEU A 259 19.70 -2.13 -24.54
N GLY A 260 19.49 -3.44 -24.70
CA GLY A 260 20.53 -4.42 -25.00
C GLY A 260 21.28 -4.93 -23.77
N HIS A 261 20.74 -4.70 -22.57
CA HIS A 261 21.28 -5.18 -21.28
C HIS A 261 20.16 -5.36 -20.25
N PRO A 262 20.41 -6.11 -19.14
CA PRO A 262 19.45 -6.22 -18.05
C PRO A 262 19.05 -4.87 -17.47
N TRP A 263 17.76 -4.67 -17.26
CA TRP A 263 17.17 -3.38 -16.91
C TRP A 263 17.01 -3.17 -15.41
N CYS A 264 16.43 -4.14 -14.70
CA CYS A 264 16.09 -4.02 -13.28
C CYS A 264 16.70 -5.16 -12.46
N ASN A 265 17.30 -4.82 -11.29
CA ASN A 265 17.99 -5.79 -10.46
C ASN A 265 17.05 -6.57 -9.55
N TYR A 266 16.04 -5.90 -8.91
CA TYR A 266 15.16 -6.52 -7.92
C TYR A 266 13.70 -6.29 -8.29
N TRP A 267 12.93 -7.38 -8.34
CA TRP A 267 11.51 -7.38 -8.62
C TRP A 267 10.73 -7.69 -7.34
N PHE A 268 9.99 -6.70 -6.85
CA PHE A 268 9.26 -6.77 -5.59
C PHE A 268 7.76 -6.90 -5.85
N HIS A 269 7.18 -8.06 -5.52
CA HIS A 269 5.76 -8.34 -5.74
C HIS A 269 5.01 -8.56 -4.43
N VAL A 270 3.90 -7.83 -4.27
CA VAL A 270 3.00 -7.95 -3.13
C VAL A 270 1.86 -8.91 -3.47
N HIS A 271 1.65 -9.93 -2.66
CA HIS A 271 0.59 -10.91 -2.85
C HIS A 271 -0.80 -10.32 -2.57
N HIS A 272 -1.84 -10.99 -3.09
CA HIS A 272 -3.21 -10.49 -3.08
C HIS A 272 -3.81 -10.27 -1.69
N LEU A 273 -4.72 -9.30 -1.62
CA LEU A 273 -5.77 -9.24 -0.62
C LEU A 273 -6.99 -9.99 -1.20
N ASN A 274 -7.32 -11.12 -0.60
CA ASN A 274 -8.49 -11.91 -0.94
C ASN A 274 -9.65 -11.58 -0.01
N THR A 275 -10.87 -11.88 -0.43
CA THR A 275 -12.04 -11.97 0.45
C THR A 275 -12.39 -13.43 0.66
N ASP A 276 -13.30 -13.75 1.57
CA ASP A 276 -13.78 -15.13 1.79
C ASP A 276 -14.36 -15.77 0.53
N SER A 277 -14.80 -14.96 -0.45
CA SER A 277 -15.27 -15.38 -1.77
C SER A 277 -14.18 -15.45 -2.85
N GLY A 278 -12.90 -15.26 -2.49
CA GLY A 278 -11.75 -15.30 -3.40
C GLY A 278 -11.17 -13.91 -3.70
N LYS A 279 -10.55 -13.73 -4.90
CA LYS A 279 -9.95 -12.46 -5.30
C LYS A 279 -11.02 -11.36 -5.33
N MET A 280 -10.72 -10.22 -4.70
CA MET A 280 -11.58 -9.04 -4.73
C MET A 280 -11.74 -8.55 -6.18
N SER A 281 -12.96 -8.46 -6.66
CA SER A 281 -13.24 -7.98 -8.01
C SER A 281 -14.44 -7.01 -8.00
N LYS A 282 -14.41 -6.04 -8.89
CA LYS A 282 -15.46 -5.00 -9.06
C LYS A 282 -16.87 -5.57 -9.35
N SER A 283 -16.98 -6.83 -9.76
CA SER A 283 -18.23 -7.47 -10.17
C SER A 283 -18.84 -8.43 -9.16
N LYS A 284 -18.17 -8.71 -8.02
CA LYS A 284 -18.56 -9.78 -7.09
C LYS A 284 -18.72 -9.33 -5.64
N GLY A 285 -19.37 -8.19 -5.39
CA GLY A 285 -19.67 -7.80 -4.00
C GLY A 285 -19.47 -6.30 -3.74
N GLU A 286 -19.44 -5.93 -2.45
CA GLU A 286 -19.24 -4.54 -2.01
C GLU A 286 -17.84 -4.05 -2.44
N PHE A 287 -17.79 -2.90 -3.12
CA PHE A 287 -16.52 -2.32 -3.58
C PHE A 287 -15.81 -1.64 -2.40
N LEU A 288 -14.88 -2.36 -1.78
CA LEU A 288 -14.21 -1.95 -0.55
C LEU A 288 -13.19 -0.83 -0.80
N THR A 289 -13.50 0.39 -0.36
CA THR A 289 -12.63 1.58 -0.41
C THR A 289 -12.29 2.06 0.99
N VAL A 290 -11.29 2.95 1.11
CA VAL A 290 -10.97 3.61 2.40
C VAL A 290 -12.17 4.41 2.90
N SER A 291 -12.88 5.12 2.02
CA SER A 291 -14.08 5.86 2.40
C SER A 291 -15.16 4.95 3.00
N LEU A 292 -15.39 3.78 2.40
CA LEU A 292 -16.33 2.81 2.97
C LEU A 292 -15.91 2.31 4.36
N LEU A 293 -14.61 2.09 4.59
CA LEU A 293 -14.12 1.74 5.93
C LEU A 293 -14.43 2.86 6.94
N GLN A 294 -14.19 4.12 6.55
CA GLN A 294 -14.49 5.28 7.39
C GLN A 294 -15.99 5.44 7.66
N ASP A 295 -16.83 5.24 6.64
CA ASP A 295 -18.29 5.29 6.78
C ASP A 295 -18.83 4.21 7.76
N LYS A 296 -18.12 3.09 7.86
CA LYS A 296 -18.39 2.04 8.85
C LYS A 296 -17.73 2.30 10.22
N GLY A 297 -17.05 3.43 10.39
CA GLY A 297 -16.45 3.86 11.65
C GLY A 297 -15.01 3.39 11.90
N TYR A 298 -14.34 2.80 10.90
CA TYR A 298 -12.95 2.39 11.07
C TYR A 298 -11.97 3.55 10.83
N ASP A 299 -10.97 3.64 11.68
CA ASP A 299 -9.80 4.46 11.43
C ASP A 299 -8.99 3.85 10.26
N PRO A 300 -8.57 4.63 9.25
CA PRO A 300 -7.69 4.13 8.18
C PRO A 300 -6.41 3.46 8.71
N MET A 301 -5.89 3.89 9.86
CA MET A 301 -4.73 3.27 10.49
C MET A 301 -4.99 1.83 10.96
N ALA A 302 -6.23 1.48 11.30
CA ALA A 302 -6.60 0.10 11.59
C ALA A 302 -6.42 -0.79 10.34
N TYR A 303 -6.74 -0.30 9.15
CA TYR A 303 -6.51 -1.01 7.91
C TYR A 303 -5.00 -1.10 7.57
N ARG A 304 -4.23 -0.02 7.76
CA ARG A 304 -2.77 -0.09 7.60
C ARG A 304 -2.17 -1.11 8.57
N TYR A 305 -2.57 -1.09 9.83
CA TYR A 305 -2.14 -2.06 10.84
C TYR A 305 -2.50 -3.50 10.45
N PHE A 306 -3.72 -3.73 9.96
CA PHE A 306 -4.17 -5.02 9.42
C PHE A 306 -3.25 -5.54 8.31
N CYS A 307 -2.87 -4.69 7.35
CA CYS A 307 -1.95 -5.06 6.29
C CYS A 307 -0.56 -5.43 6.83
N LEU A 308 -0.04 -4.69 7.82
CA LEU A 308 1.28 -4.91 8.38
C LEU A 308 1.40 -6.18 9.24
N GLN A 309 0.29 -6.75 9.71
CA GLN A 309 0.28 -8.00 10.44
C GLN A 309 0.65 -9.23 9.59
N SER A 310 0.63 -9.10 8.27
CA SER A 310 0.95 -10.17 7.32
C SER A 310 2.17 -9.82 6.48
N HIS A 311 3.01 -10.81 6.19
CA HIS A 311 4.13 -10.65 5.27
C HIS A 311 3.63 -10.35 3.86
N TYR A 312 4.30 -9.44 3.11
CA TYR A 312 3.87 -9.00 1.77
C TYR A 312 3.78 -10.15 0.75
N ARG A 313 4.58 -11.21 0.90
CA ARG A 313 4.57 -12.42 0.04
C ARG A 313 3.54 -13.47 0.46
N ARG A 314 2.61 -13.15 1.33
CA ARG A 314 1.49 -14.02 1.70
C ARG A 314 0.18 -13.38 1.28
N ASN A 315 -0.74 -14.20 0.78
CA ASN A 315 -2.10 -13.75 0.61
C ASN A 315 -2.68 -13.34 1.96
N LEU A 316 -3.37 -12.21 2.00
CA LEU A 316 -4.08 -11.71 3.17
C LEU A 316 -5.58 -11.86 2.91
N VAL A 317 -6.32 -12.38 3.86
CA VAL A 317 -7.78 -12.54 3.74
C VAL A 317 -8.47 -11.42 4.50
N PHE A 318 -9.21 -10.60 3.77
CA PHE A 318 -10.07 -9.57 4.33
C PHE A 318 -11.42 -10.18 4.71
N SER A 319 -11.82 -9.95 5.95
CA SER A 319 -13.19 -10.02 6.42
C SER A 319 -13.42 -8.87 7.40
N TRP A 320 -14.67 -8.51 7.63
CA TRP A 320 -15.00 -7.49 8.64
C TRP A 320 -14.51 -7.92 10.02
N GLU A 321 -14.64 -9.20 10.37
CA GLU A 321 -14.14 -9.76 11.62
C GLU A 321 -12.61 -9.61 11.76
N ASN A 322 -11.85 -9.87 10.69
CA ASN A 322 -10.39 -9.70 10.72
C ASN A 322 -10.01 -8.23 10.87
N LEU A 323 -10.76 -7.31 10.25
CA LEU A 323 -10.54 -5.88 10.42
C LEU A 323 -10.92 -5.41 11.83
N ASP A 324 -12.03 -5.90 12.43
CA ASP A 324 -12.41 -5.64 13.83
C ASP A 324 -11.31 -6.06 14.80
N ASN A 325 -10.76 -7.26 14.60
CA ASN A 325 -9.65 -7.76 15.41
C ASN A 325 -8.40 -6.87 15.30
N ALA A 326 -8.07 -6.41 14.09
CA ALA A 326 -6.96 -5.51 13.86
C ALA A 326 -7.20 -4.11 14.45
N ALA A 327 -8.42 -3.57 14.31
CA ALA A 327 -8.82 -2.29 14.89
C ALA A 327 -8.72 -2.32 16.41
N GLY A 328 -9.29 -3.35 17.07
CA GLY A 328 -9.19 -3.51 18.50
C GLY A 328 -7.77 -3.73 19.01
N ALA A 329 -6.89 -4.38 18.21
CA ALA A 329 -5.48 -4.52 18.55
C ALA A 329 -4.73 -3.18 18.42
N TYR A 330 -5.00 -2.41 17.37
CA TYR A 330 -4.45 -1.08 17.18
C TYR A 330 -4.88 -0.12 18.31
N GLU A 331 -6.16 -0.06 18.63
CA GLU A 331 -6.69 0.76 19.74
C GLU A 331 -6.03 0.42 21.08
N LYS A 332 -5.86 -0.87 21.39
CA LYS A 332 -5.13 -1.33 22.59
C LYS A 332 -3.67 -0.93 22.58
N LEU A 333 -3.01 -0.95 21.41
CA LEU A 333 -1.64 -0.48 21.27
C LEU A 333 -1.54 1.01 21.58
N ILE A 334 -2.42 1.83 20.99
CA ILE A 334 -2.48 3.27 21.23
C ILE A 334 -2.79 3.59 22.68
N ALA A 335 -3.74 2.90 23.29
CA ALA A 335 -4.09 3.10 24.71
C ALA A 335 -2.89 2.79 25.65
N ARG A 336 -2.11 1.75 25.34
CA ARG A 336 -0.91 1.43 26.12
C ARG A 336 0.18 2.50 25.98
N ILE A 337 0.33 3.07 24.78
CA ILE A 337 1.27 4.18 24.54
C ILE A 337 0.79 5.46 25.24
N ALA A 338 -0.50 5.74 25.20
CA ALA A 338 -1.09 6.90 25.87
C ALA A 338 -0.91 6.87 27.40
N ALA A 339 -0.80 5.68 27.98
CA ALA A 339 -0.57 5.51 29.42
C ALA A 339 0.90 5.74 29.85
N LEU A 340 1.85 5.83 28.91
CA LEU A 340 3.25 6.09 29.20
C LEU A 340 3.45 7.57 29.61
N LYS A 341 4.34 7.81 30.55
CA LYS A 341 4.68 9.14 31.04
C LYS A 341 5.83 9.73 30.25
N GLN A 342 5.77 11.03 29.97
CA GLN A 342 6.85 11.76 29.30
C GLN A 342 7.88 12.26 30.34
N ASP A 343 8.46 11.33 31.11
CA ASP A 343 9.44 11.63 32.15
C ASP A 343 10.70 10.75 32.04
N GLY A 344 11.84 11.29 32.45
CA GLY A 344 13.13 10.63 32.49
C GLY A 344 14.00 10.87 31.24
N GLU A 345 15.23 10.41 31.33
CA GLU A 345 16.19 10.43 30.23
C GLU A 345 16.14 9.10 29.44
N VAL A 346 16.40 9.19 28.13
CA VAL A 346 16.43 8.03 27.26
C VAL A 346 17.64 7.15 27.56
N ASP A 347 17.41 5.89 27.91
CA ASP A 347 18.46 4.87 27.99
C ASP A 347 18.84 4.40 26.57
N MET A 348 19.91 4.98 26.03
CA MET A 348 20.36 4.69 24.68
C MET A 348 20.83 3.24 24.50
N ALA A 349 21.34 2.58 25.54
CA ALA A 349 21.78 1.19 25.46
C ALA A 349 20.57 0.24 25.27
N VAL A 350 19.50 0.50 25.99
CA VAL A 350 18.24 -0.24 25.84
C VAL A 350 17.59 0.06 24.48
N TYR A 351 17.57 1.33 24.06
CA TYR A 351 17.05 1.74 22.76
C TYR A 351 17.78 1.01 21.61
N GLU A 352 19.12 1.01 21.59
CA GLU A 352 19.88 0.36 20.52
C GLU A 352 19.59 -1.16 20.45
N LYS A 353 19.45 -1.82 21.59
CA LYS A 353 19.02 -3.24 21.64
C LYS A 353 17.63 -3.47 21.04
N LEU A 354 16.67 -2.57 21.30
CA LEU A 354 15.33 -2.63 20.74
C LEU A 354 15.33 -2.35 19.23
N LYS A 355 16.14 -1.37 18.81
CA LYS A 355 16.35 -1.01 17.41
C LYS A 355 16.95 -2.15 16.61
N GLU A 356 17.93 -2.88 17.18
CA GLU A 356 18.51 -4.06 16.53
C GLU A 356 17.46 -5.12 16.20
N LYS A 357 16.53 -5.40 17.12
CA LYS A 357 15.41 -6.32 16.87
C LYS A 357 14.48 -5.82 15.74
N PHE A 358 14.15 -4.54 15.77
CA PHE A 358 13.31 -3.92 14.75
C PHE A 358 13.98 -3.97 13.38
N LEU A 359 15.25 -3.59 13.31
CA LEU A 359 16.06 -3.71 12.09
C LEU A 359 16.19 -5.15 11.62
N GLY A 360 16.34 -6.11 12.53
CA GLY A 360 16.37 -7.54 12.22
C GLY A 360 15.12 -8.02 11.48
N ALA A 361 13.94 -7.52 11.88
CA ALA A 361 12.69 -7.81 11.21
C ALA A 361 12.66 -7.25 9.77
N LEU A 362 13.08 -6.00 9.58
CA LEU A 362 13.13 -5.36 8.27
C LEU A 362 14.20 -5.96 7.36
N ASN A 363 15.38 -6.27 7.92
CA ASN A 363 16.50 -6.91 7.21
C ASN A 363 16.15 -8.31 6.69
N GLY A 364 15.20 -8.98 7.32
CA GLY A 364 14.78 -10.33 7.00
C GLY A 364 13.70 -10.43 5.92
N ASP A 365 13.80 -9.67 4.83
CA ASP A 365 12.79 -9.64 3.75
C ASP A 365 11.52 -8.89 4.15
N LEU A 366 11.69 -7.70 4.72
CA LEU A 366 10.61 -6.78 5.08
C LEU A 366 9.50 -7.45 5.91
N ASN A 367 9.89 -8.17 6.98
CA ASN A 367 8.93 -8.88 7.82
C ASN A 367 8.17 -7.92 8.75
N THR A 368 7.12 -7.29 8.22
CA THR A 368 6.31 -6.32 8.95
C THR A 368 5.60 -6.92 10.16
N SER A 369 5.24 -8.20 10.14
CA SER A 369 4.64 -8.88 11.29
C SER A 369 5.62 -8.93 12.48
N LEU A 370 6.90 -9.21 12.24
CA LEU A 370 7.94 -9.14 13.28
C LEU A 370 8.24 -7.69 13.69
N ALA A 371 8.16 -6.72 12.76
CA ALA A 371 8.30 -5.31 13.08
C ALA A 371 7.19 -4.84 14.03
N ILE A 372 5.93 -5.24 13.80
CA ILE A 372 4.82 -5.00 14.73
C ILE A 372 5.10 -5.67 16.10
N THR A 373 5.63 -6.90 16.10
CA THR A 373 6.01 -7.58 17.35
C THR A 373 7.05 -6.76 18.13
N ALA A 374 8.02 -6.16 17.45
CA ALA A 374 9.02 -5.29 18.07
C ALA A 374 8.41 -4.09 18.79
N LEU A 375 7.30 -3.51 18.30
CA LEU A 375 6.58 -2.44 19.00
C LEU A 375 6.04 -2.93 20.37
N TYR A 376 5.51 -4.14 20.42
CA TYR A 376 5.05 -4.73 21.67
C TYR A 376 6.20 -5.10 22.61
N ASP A 377 7.37 -5.46 22.07
CA ASP A 377 8.58 -5.71 22.86
C ASP A 377 9.05 -4.42 23.53
N VAL A 378 9.01 -3.28 22.84
CA VAL A 378 9.27 -1.95 23.46
C VAL A 378 8.39 -1.74 24.68
N LEU A 379 7.07 -1.99 24.58
CA LEU A 379 6.13 -1.79 25.68
C LEU A 379 6.34 -2.74 26.86
N LYS A 380 6.95 -3.91 26.63
CA LYS A 380 7.23 -4.93 27.64
C LYS A 380 8.63 -4.78 28.27
N GLU A 381 9.52 -4.02 27.62
CA GLU A 381 10.90 -3.88 28.09
C GLU A 381 10.93 -3.19 29.47
N LYS A 382 11.87 -3.67 30.33
CA LYS A 382 12.05 -3.13 31.68
C LYS A 382 12.94 -1.88 31.61
N THR A 383 12.37 -0.77 31.21
CA THR A 383 13.02 0.53 31.08
C THR A 383 12.02 1.65 31.39
N ASN A 384 12.49 2.90 31.48
CA ASN A 384 11.63 4.06 31.70
C ASN A 384 10.77 4.37 30.46
N ASP A 385 9.71 5.13 30.67
CA ASP A 385 8.74 5.43 29.62
C ASP A 385 9.30 6.38 28.56
N ALA A 386 10.25 7.25 28.90
CA ALA A 386 10.94 8.11 27.93
C ALA A 386 11.66 7.28 26.86
N THR A 387 12.38 6.22 27.27
CA THR A 387 13.05 5.29 26.32
C THR A 387 12.05 4.57 25.43
N LYS A 388 10.90 4.14 25.97
CA LYS A 388 9.84 3.47 25.20
C LYS A 388 9.23 4.41 24.17
N LEU A 389 8.88 5.62 24.57
CA LEU A 389 8.32 6.64 23.67
C LEU A 389 9.29 7.00 22.55
N PHE A 390 10.58 7.16 22.89
CA PHE A 390 11.62 7.42 21.91
C PHE A 390 11.74 6.31 20.88
N ALA A 391 11.79 5.05 21.32
CA ALA A 391 11.87 3.90 20.42
C ALA A 391 10.62 3.77 19.54
N LEU A 392 9.42 3.94 20.10
CA LEU A 392 8.16 3.90 19.34
C LEU A 392 8.07 5.01 18.30
N ALA A 393 8.47 6.23 18.64
CA ALA A 393 8.54 7.35 17.71
C ALA A 393 9.51 7.10 16.56
N ASP A 394 10.66 6.48 16.86
CA ASP A 394 11.66 6.16 15.84
C ASP A 394 11.18 5.04 14.90
N PHE A 395 10.60 3.96 15.44
CA PHE A 395 10.08 2.85 14.62
C PHE A 395 8.86 3.23 13.80
N ASP A 396 8.07 4.21 14.27
CA ASP A 396 6.91 4.73 13.53
C ASP A 396 7.29 5.47 12.24
N LYS A 397 8.55 5.90 12.09
CA LYS A 397 9.07 6.41 10.82
C LYS A 397 8.94 5.39 9.68
N VAL A 398 8.94 4.09 10.00
CA VAL A 398 8.79 2.99 9.03
C VAL A 398 7.37 2.48 9.00
N VAL A 399 6.80 2.06 10.15
CA VAL A 399 5.46 1.47 10.17
C VAL A 399 4.35 2.48 9.90
N SER A 400 4.58 3.75 10.25
CA SER A 400 3.71 4.92 9.99
C SER A 400 2.26 4.71 10.44
N LEU A 401 2.12 4.28 11.69
CA LEU A 401 0.84 4.00 12.35
C LEU A 401 0.35 5.17 13.22
N ASN A 402 0.98 6.35 13.14
CA ASN A 402 0.64 7.51 13.97
C ASN A 402 0.74 7.23 15.48
N LEU A 403 1.66 6.37 15.91
CA LEU A 403 1.70 5.83 17.27
C LEU A 403 1.70 6.92 18.35
N ILE A 404 2.56 7.94 18.20
CA ILE A 404 2.70 9.00 19.20
C ILE A 404 1.55 10.01 19.11
N SER A 405 1.23 10.48 17.89
CA SER A 405 0.17 11.48 17.70
C SER A 405 -1.22 10.94 18.05
N ALA A 406 -1.52 9.68 17.73
CA ALA A 406 -2.77 9.03 18.12
C ALA A 406 -2.86 8.83 19.65
N ALA A 407 -1.76 8.46 20.30
CA ALA A 407 -1.68 8.34 21.74
C ALA A 407 -1.88 9.69 22.46
N GLU A 408 -1.27 10.76 21.95
CA GLU A 408 -1.48 12.13 22.47
C GLU A 408 -2.92 12.61 22.27
N ALA A 409 -3.52 12.33 21.10
CA ALA A 409 -4.91 12.69 20.84
C ALA A 409 -5.86 11.94 21.80
N LEU A 410 -5.60 10.65 22.05
CA LEU A 410 -6.37 9.85 22.99
C LEU A 410 -6.23 10.40 24.42
N ARG A 411 -5.01 10.77 24.86
CA ARG A 411 -4.76 11.34 26.19
C ARG A 411 -5.51 12.66 26.36
N LYS A 412 -5.42 13.57 25.40
CA LYS A 412 -6.14 14.85 25.43
C LYS A 412 -7.65 14.65 25.49
N LYS A 413 -8.19 13.67 24.78
CA LYS A 413 -9.63 13.32 24.83
C LYS A 413 -10.02 12.84 26.23
N GLN A 414 -9.23 11.95 26.84
CA GLN A 414 -9.47 11.45 28.20
C GLN A 414 -9.40 12.55 29.24
N GLU A 415 -8.40 13.44 29.18
CA GLU A 415 -8.26 14.61 30.04
C GLU A 415 -9.46 15.58 29.91
N ALA A 416 -9.93 15.82 28.68
CA ALA A 416 -11.10 16.65 28.44
C ALA A 416 -12.40 16.00 28.97
N GLU A 417 -12.55 14.70 28.82
CA GLU A 417 -13.69 13.95 29.37
C GLU A 417 -13.67 13.95 30.92
N GLU A 418 -12.49 13.77 31.53
CA GLU A 418 -12.33 13.84 32.98
C GLU A 418 -12.61 15.26 33.47
N ALA A 419 -12.11 16.29 32.80
CA ALA A 419 -12.40 17.70 33.18
C ALA A 419 -13.89 18.06 33.02
N ALA A 420 -14.56 17.57 31.96
CA ALA A 420 -15.97 17.82 31.73
C ALA A 420 -16.87 17.10 32.77
N ASN A 421 -16.39 15.97 33.30
CA ASN A 421 -17.08 15.21 34.34
C ASN A 421 -16.65 15.61 35.76
N ALA A 422 -15.68 16.50 35.95
CA ALA A 422 -15.26 16.95 37.27
C ALA A 422 -16.39 17.71 37.97
N ASP A 423 -16.75 17.25 39.13
CA ASP A 423 -17.74 17.87 40.01
C ASP A 423 -17.18 17.82 41.45
N PRO A 424 -16.70 18.97 41.98
CA PRO A 424 -16.00 19.00 43.25
C PRO A 424 -16.80 18.42 44.43
N GLU A 425 -18.13 18.51 44.39
CA GLU A 425 -18.98 17.96 45.42
C GLU A 425 -19.04 16.41 45.31
N ILE A 426 -19.19 15.92 44.08
CA ILE A 426 -19.19 14.47 43.81
C ILE A 426 -17.82 13.88 44.10
N ASP A 427 -16.73 14.55 43.67
CA ASP A 427 -15.36 14.11 43.89
C ASP A 427 -15.01 14.02 45.38
N ALA A 428 -15.47 14.98 46.19
CA ALA A 428 -15.29 14.96 47.65
C ALA A 428 -16.06 13.77 48.30
N LEU A 429 -17.27 13.47 47.82
CA LEU A 429 -18.06 12.34 48.31
C LEU A 429 -17.42 10.99 47.90
N VAL A 430 -16.89 10.86 46.68
CA VAL A 430 -16.20 9.64 46.23
C VAL A 430 -14.90 9.43 47.01
N ALA A 431 -14.14 10.49 47.27
CA ALA A 431 -12.96 10.44 48.14
C ALA A 431 -13.33 10.01 49.58
N ALA A 432 -14.34 10.62 50.19
CA ALA A 432 -14.82 10.27 51.53
C ALA A 432 -15.27 8.80 51.61
N ARG A 433 -15.98 8.29 50.59
CA ARG A 433 -16.34 6.86 50.49
C ARG A 433 -15.11 5.96 50.44
N THR A 434 -14.12 6.35 49.67
CA THR A 434 -12.87 5.57 49.52
C THR A 434 -12.11 5.50 50.86
N ASP A 435 -12.06 6.60 51.60
CA ASP A 435 -11.42 6.66 52.92
C ASP A 435 -12.22 5.88 53.96
N ALA A 436 -13.56 5.94 53.95
CA ALA A 436 -14.41 5.11 54.81
C ALA A 436 -14.17 3.61 54.56
N LYS A 437 -14.04 3.17 53.27
CA LYS A 437 -13.68 1.78 52.95
C LYS A 437 -12.31 1.38 53.48
N LYS A 438 -11.29 2.25 53.35
CA LYS A 438 -9.91 2.01 53.88
C LYS A 438 -9.95 1.88 55.40
N ALA A 439 -10.75 2.71 56.06
CA ALA A 439 -10.97 2.66 57.51
C ALA A 439 -11.86 1.51 57.97
N LYS A 440 -12.35 0.66 57.07
CA LYS A 440 -13.31 -0.44 57.33
C LYS A 440 -14.65 0.04 57.89
N ASN A 441 -14.99 1.31 57.72
CA ASN A 441 -16.29 1.88 58.06
C ASN A 441 -17.29 1.67 56.90
N PHE A 442 -17.76 0.45 56.74
CA PHE A 442 -18.63 0.05 55.63
C PHE A 442 -20.00 0.72 55.68
N ALA A 443 -20.53 1.02 56.88
CA ALA A 443 -21.80 1.71 57.03
C ALA A 443 -21.78 3.12 56.43
N GLU A 444 -20.69 3.88 56.67
CA GLU A 444 -20.51 5.21 56.11
C GLU A 444 -20.23 5.14 54.59
N ALA A 445 -19.44 4.17 54.13
CA ALA A 445 -19.18 3.96 52.70
C ALA A 445 -20.48 3.66 51.93
N ASP A 446 -21.39 2.87 52.50
CA ASP A 446 -22.70 2.56 51.89
C ASP A 446 -23.62 3.78 51.90
N ARG A 447 -23.66 4.55 53.01
CA ARG A 447 -24.42 5.80 53.08
C ARG A 447 -24.00 6.79 51.96
N ILE A 448 -22.71 6.99 51.78
CA ILE A 448 -22.18 7.88 50.73
C ILE A 448 -22.52 7.33 49.34
N ARG A 449 -22.44 6.02 49.12
CA ARG A 449 -22.83 5.41 47.85
C ARG A 449 -24.31 5.68 47.54
N ASP A 450 -25.18 5.54 48.51
CA ASP A 450 -26.62 5.76 48.34
C ASP A 450 -26.92 7.25 48.08
N GLN A 451 -26.17 8.17 48.73
CA GLN A 451 -26.23 9.61 48.46
C GLN A 451 -25.85 9.91 47.02
N LEU A 452 -24.73 9.38 46.54
CA LEU A 452 -24.27 9.57 45.17
C LEU A 452 -25.27 9.00 44.16
N LYS A 453 -25.82 7.84 44.44
CA LYS A 453 -26.91 7.24 43.62
C LYS A 453 -28.14 8.13 43.53
N ALA A 454 -28.54 8.77 44.64
CA ALA A 454 -29.66 9.72 44.68
C ALA A 454 -29.37 10.99 43.85
N MET A 455 -28.09 11.36 43.67
CA MET A 455 -27.63 12.45 42.81
C MET A 455 -27.48 12.03 41.33
N GLY A 456 -27.86 10.80 40.94
CA GLY A 456 -27.75 10.28 39.60
C GLY A 456 -26.28 9.92 39.22
N VAL A 457 -25.49 9.50 40.22
CA VAL A 457 -24.06 9.17 40.04
C VAL A 457 -23.85 7.68 40.29
N GLU A 458 -23.24 7.02 39.32
CA GLU A 458 -22.77 5.63 39.42
C GLU A 458 -21.26 5.61 39.72
N ILE A 459 -20.87 4.82 40.73
CA ILE A 459 -19.46 4.65 41.13
C ILE A 459 -18.92 3.38 40.50
N ILE A 460 -17.72 3.48 39.91
CA ILE A 460 -16.98 2.36 39.29
C ILE A 460 -15.68 2.18 40.08
N ASP A 461 -15.57 1.12 40.87
CA ASP A 461 -14.33 0.79 41.58
C ASP A 461 -13.31 0.20 40.59
N THR A 462 -12.12 0.82 40.42
CA THR A 462 -11.05 0.34 39.56
C THR A 462 -9.78 0.06 40.38
N PRO A 463 -8.83 -0.71 39.86
CA PRO A 463 -7.54 -0.93 40.55
C PRO A 463 -6.73 0.35 40.83
N GLN A 464 -7.03 1.43 40.08
CA GLN A 464 -6.39 2.74 40.20
C GLN A 464 -7.16 3.70 41.13
N GLY A 465 -8.33 3.31 41.61
CA GLY A 465 -9.19 4.12 42.46
C GLY A 465 -10.68 4.09 42.04
N ALA A 466 -11.55 4.68 42.81
CA ALA A 466 -12.95 4.82 42.46
C ALA A 466 -13.13 5.95 41.41
N LYS A 467 -13.77 5.66 40.29
CA LYS A 467 -14.26 6.62 39.30
C LYS A 467 -15.78 6.73 39.37
N TRP A 468 -16.33 7.79 38.80
CA TRP A 468 -17.79 7.96 38.77
C TRP A 468 -18.26 8.49 37.41
N ARG A 469 -19.55 8.31 37.13
CA ARG A 469 -20.22 8.88 35.96
C ARG A 469 -21.65 9.32 36.33
N LYS A 470 -22.16 10.39 35.72
CA LYS A 470 -23.57 10.75 35.76
C LYS A 470 -24.40 9.76 34.94
N VAL A 471 -25.50 9.29 35.45
CA VAL A 471 -26.41 8.30 34.83
C VAL A 471 -27.63 9.02 34.26
#